data_344b478b8acc7e2034c75fbbadc4ed74
#
_entry.id   344b478b8acc7e2034c75fbbadc4ed74
#
_cell.length_a   1.000
_cell.length_b   1.000
_cell.length_c   1.000
_cell.angle_alpha   90.00
_cell.angle_beta   90.00
_cell.angle_gamma   90.00
#
_symmetry.space_group_name_H-M   'P 1'
#
loop_
_entity.id
_entity.type
_entity.pdbx_description
1 polymer ?
#
loop_
_entity_poly.entity_id
_entity_poly.type
_entity_poly.pdbx_seq_one_letter_code
_entity_poly.pdbx_strand_id
1 'polypeptide(L)'
;METRVISQEDAGIYNRYGSRGFISRFMTNEVDPTCEPLGINNKLIICTGLLGGTAVSSSGRLSVGGKSPLTNGIKEASSGGTAGNDLSRHGIRAVVFERLPAHEDKNTYVLVISEDGIKLEVMNDLLYMGARNTINTLRQKFGEKAGVICNGPTGERLMRGAGVVVAAPRGEMRFAARGGMGAVMGSKQVKAVVIVPTTESKVEYFDKEVFTAATKEYHQMLIDAMPTIKKSNQLYGTTGMFKIVNALGLCPTKNFTSGAFDKHTEIGGEKLVELIQARGGDGKTGQACMNGCMIKCLSIFPDKNGKAICSTVQYENLSLIGSNLCLDNLDDIAVLNDKINDLGLDTIEIGAALGIATQAGQAEFGKIDSYMNLMREIEIASPLGRVIGNGVKTTGEVFGINDLPMTKGQALPGYDPRALKGNGVTFAMTPMGGDHTLGNCYGARDTVPPLSCEGQGDLSRNTQRQVASLENLGFCIFVRAYLFKKPELFTKFTYGICGDKMTVDEFWEQGHETARLEYQYNVKSGIAPAQDKLPEYMYRVPLPPNNHVFDLSDEEMQKGRLC
;
A
#
# COMPACT_ATOMS: atom_id res chain seq x y z
N MET A 1 7.90 -27.22 8.35
CA MET A 1 7.89 -26.55 7.03
C MET A 1 9.11 -26.96 6.23
N GLU A 2 8.98 -27.05 4.90
CA GLU A 2 10.10 -27.35 3.99
C GLU A 2 10.32 -26.16 3.07
N THR A 3 11.57 -25.94 2.65
CA THR A 3 11.93 -24.90 1.68
C THR A 3 12.28 -25.54 0.35
N ARG A 4 11.63 -25.11 -0.73
CA ARG A 4 11.95 -25.52 -2.09
C ARG A 4 12.39 -24.29 -2.90
N VAL A 5 13.53 -24.38 -3.57
CA VAL A 5 13.99 -23.37 -4.53
C VAL A 5 13.57 -23.81 -5.93
N ILE A 6 12.90 -22.91 -6.66
CA ILE A 6 12.54 -23.10 -8.06
C ILE A 6 13.51 -22.26 -8.89
N SER A 7 14.18 -22.89 -9.86
CA SER A 7 15.13 -22.21 -10.72
C SER A 7 14.44 -21.20 -11.64
N GLN A 8 15.22 -20.30 -12.23
CA GLN A 8 14.70 -19.35 -13.21
C GLN A 8 14.15 -20.06 -14.45
N GLU A 9 14.77 -21.15 -14.89
CA GLU A 9 14.33 -21.97 -16.00
C GLU A 9 12.99 -22.64 -15.72
N ASP A 10 12.86 -23.27 -14.54
CA ASP A 10 11.61 -23.91 -14.11
C ASP A 10 10.47 -22.93 -13.83
N ALA A 11 10.78 -21.66 -13.53
CA ALA A 11 9.79 -20.61 -13.34
C ALA A 11 9.10 -20.19 -14.65
N GLY A 12 9.69 -20.49 -15.80
CA GLY A 12 9.08 -20.31 -17.13
C GLY A 12 8.56 -18.88 -17.37
N ILE A 13 7.26 -18.75 -17.63
CA ILE A 13 6.62 -17.45 -17.94
C ILE A 13 6.74 -16.43 -16.82
N TYR A 14 6.91 -16.84 -15.57
CA TYR A 14 6.98 -15.92 -14.44
C TYR A 14 8.24 -15.06 -14.44
N ASN A 15 9.30 -15.47 -15.15
CA ASN A 15 10.56 -14.72 -15.22
C ASN A 15 10.43 -13.32 -15.84
N ARG A 16 9.43 -13.11 -16.67
CA ARG A 16 9.18 -11.85 -17.39
C ARG A 16 8.36 -10.85 -16.58
N TYR A 17 7.92 -11.23 -15.39
CA TYR A 17 7.06 -10.41 -14.57
C TYR A 17 7.64 -10.20 -13.18
N GLY A 18 7.40 -9.02 -12.63
CA GLY A 18 7.71 -8.68 -11.25
C GLY A 18 6.48 -8.17 -10.50
N SER A 19 6.60 -8.00 -9.19
CA SER A 19 5.57 -7.37 -8.34
C SER A 19 4.14 -7.80 -8.69
N ARG A 20 3.26 -6.85 -9.02
CA ARG A 20 1.85 -7.09 -9.32
C ARG A 20 1.63 -8.00 -10.52
N GLY A 21 2.41 -7.83 -11.59
CA GLY A 21 2.30 -8.67 -12.79
C GLY A 21 2.61 -10.13 -12.52
N PHE A 22 3.61 -10.42 -11.69
CA PHE A 22 3.92 -11.77 -11.21
C PHE A 22 2.77 -12.32 -10.35
N ILE A 23 2.35 -11.56 -9.33
CA ILE A 23 1.31 -11.97 -8.38
C ILE A 23 0.02 -12.32 -9.11
N SER A 24 -0.42 -11.47 -10.04
CA SER A 24 -1.68 -11.67 -10.77
C SER A 24 -1.66 -12.95 -11.60
N ARG A 25 -0.57 -13.24 -12.28
CA ARG A 25 -0.40 -14.48 -13.06
C ARG A 25 -0.29 -15.71 -12.18
N PHE A 26 0.51 -15.62 -11.12
CA PHE A 26 0.70 -16.71 -10.19
C PHE A 26 -0.63 -17.09 -9.49
N MET A 27 -1.36 -16.09 -9.01
CA MET A 27 -2.67 -16.31 -8.39
C MET A 27 -3.66 -16.97 -9.36
N THR A 28 -3.72 -16.48 -10.60
CA THR A 28 -4.65 -17.00 -11.61
C THR A 28 -4.35 -18.45 -11.99
N ASN A 29 -3.06 -18.84 -11.99
CA ASN A 29 -2.63 -20.18 -12.41
C ASN A 29 -2.58 -21.18 -11.25
N GLU A 30 -2.23 -20.72 -10.03
CA GLU A 30 -1.79 -21.59 -8.94
C GLU A 30 -2.71 -21.55 -7.70
N VAL A 31 -3.69 -20.65 -7.65
CA VAL A 31 -4.57 -20.50 -6.49
C VAL A 31 -6.03 -20.62 -6.90
N ASP A 32 -6.73 -21.59 -6.33
CA ASP A 32 -8.17 -21.74 -6.55
C ASP A 32 -8.90 -20.46 -6.10
N PRO A 33 -9.61 -19.78 -7.01
CA PRO A 33 -10.35 -18.57 -6.68
C PRO A 33 -11.43 -18.76 -5.60
N THR A 34 -11.92 -19.99 -5.42
CA THR A 34 -12.95 -20.31 -4.42
C THR A 34 -12.40 -20.66 -3.04
N CYS A 35 -11.06 -20.72 -2.87
CA CYS A 35 -10.44 -21.05 -1.60
C CYS A 35 -10.76 -20.03 -0.50
N GLU A 36 -10.77 -20.49 0.75
CA GLU A 36 -10.88 -19.61 1.93
C GLU A 36 -9.62 -18.73 2.05
N PRO A 37 -9.73 -17.40 2.18
CA PRO A 37 -8.58 -16.49 2.21
C PRO A 37 -7.54 -16.77 3.31
N LEU A 38 -7.96 -17.26 4.47
CA LEU A 38 -7.07 -17.65 5.57
C LEU A 38 -6.82 -19.17 5.61
N GLY A 39 -7.36 -19.90 4.63
CA GLY A 39 -7.29 -21.35 4.55
C GLY A 39 -5.99 -21.89 3.94
N ILE A 40 -5.94 -23.22 3.92
CA ILE A 40 -4.77 -24.00 3.47
C ILE A 40 -4.41 -23.77 2.00
N ASN A 41 -5.42 -23.52 1.15
CA ASN A 41 -5.23 -23.41 -0.30
C ASN A 41 -4.89 -21.99 -0.77
N ASN A 42 -5.01 -20.97 0.10
CA ASN A 42 -4.50 -19.64 -0.23
C ASN A 42 -2.97 -19.59 -0.08
N LYS A 43 -2.33 -18.74 -0.87
CA LYS A 43 -0.88 -18.52 -0.81
C LYS A 43 -0.60 -17.07 -0.43
N LEU A 44 0.53 -16.85 0.28
CA LEU A 44 1.11 -15.53 0.47
C LEU A 44 2.31 -15.40 -0.44
N ILE A 45 2.31 -14.39 -1.30
CA ILE A 45 3.36 -14.15 -2.28
C ILE A 45 4.04 -12.84 -1.92
N ILE A 46 5.37 -12.85 -1.73
CA ILE A 46 6.22 -11.67 -1.59
C ILE A 46 7.09 -11.60 -2.83
N CYS A 47 6.93 -10.56 -3.65
CA CYS A 47 7.57 -10.46 -4.96
C CYS A 47 8.24 -9.11 -5.18
N THR A 48 9.41 -9.11 -5.84
CA THR A 48 10.12 -7.89 -6.23
C THR A 48 9.76 -7.47 -7.65
N GLY A 49 9.89 -6.17 -7.96
CA GLY A 49 9.83 -5.69 -9.33
C GLY A 49 11.02 -6.15 -10.17
N LEU A 50 10.88 -6.10 -11.49
CA LEU A 50 11.94 -6.50 -12.43
C LEU A 50 13.25 -5.72 -12.22
N LEU A 51 13.16 -4.45 -11.79
CA LEU A 51 14.31 -3.57 -11.56
C LEU A 51 14.83 -3.61 -10.12
N GLY A 52 14.31 -4.48 -9.26
CA GLY A 52 14.79 -4.64 -7.89
C GLY A 52 16.29 -4.96 -7.86
N GLY A 53 17.00 -4.42 -6.88
CA GLY A 53 18.45 -4.64 -6.70
C GLY A 53 19.36 -3.88 -7.67
N THR A 54 18.79 -3.20 -8.69
CA THR A 54 19.54 -2.36 -9.65
C THR A 54 19.82 -0.96 -9.09
N ALA A 55 20.57 -0.15 -9.86
CA ALA A 55 20.85 1.24 -9.52
C ALA A 55 19.73 2.22 -9.88
N VAL A 56 18.64 1.78 -10.51
CA VAL A 56 17.54 2.65 -10.95
C VAL A 56 16.85 3.26 -9.73
N SER A 57 16.76 4.58 -9.68
CA SER A 57 16.13 5.27 -8.52
C SER A 57 14.66 4.92 -8.38
N SER A 58 14.23 4.69 -7.15
CA SER A 58 12.81 4.47 -6.78
C SER A 58 12.16 3.22 -7.40
N SER A 59 12.95 2.19 -7.79
CA SER A 59 12.47 0.93 -8.38
C SER A 59 12.58 -0.29 -7.44
N GLY A 60 12.94 -0.09 -6.19
CA GLY A 60 13.13 -1.16 -5.19
C GLY A 60 11.87 -1.52 -4.40
N ARG A 61 10.66 -1.26 -4.92
CA ARG A 61 9.44 -1.69 -4.22
C ARG A 61 9.28 -3.20 -4.30
N LEU A 62 8.70 -3.75 -3.24
CA LEU A 62 8.19 -5.12 -3.25
C LEU A 62 6.67 -5.11 -3.13
N SER A 63 6.06 -6.17 -3.61
CA SER A 63 4.62 -6.42 -3.52
C SER A 63 4.35 -7.67 -2.68
N VAL A 64 3.27 -7.61 -1.91
CA VAL A 64 2.73 -8.73 -1.14
C VAL A 64 1.34 -9.02 -1.67
N GLY A 65 1.06 -10.26 -2.02
CA GLY A 65 -0.23 -10.62 -2.61
C GLY A 65 -0.75 -11.99 -2.21
N GLY A 66 -2.01 -12.21 -2.54
CA GLY A 66 -2.77 -13.42 -2.24
C GLY A 66 -4.27 -13.18 -2.40
N LYS A 67 -5.10 -14.11 -1.95
CA LYS A 67 -6.54 -13.88 -1.84
C LYS A 67 -6.83 -13.08 -0.57
N SER A 68 -7.53 -11.97 -0.72
CA SER A 68 -7.82 -11.02 0.36
C SER A 68 -8.92 -11.50 1.31
N PRO A 69 -8.70 -11.50 2.61
CA PRO A 69 -9.78 -11.75 3.58
C PRO A 69 -10.76 -10.58 3.74
N LEU A 70 -10.43 -9.38 3.24
CA LEU A 70 -11.36 -8.24 3.21
C LEU A 70 -12.29 -8.29 2.00
N THR A 71 -11.73 -8.46 0.79
CA THR A 71 -12.50 -8.38 -0.46
C THR A 71 -12.97 -9.74 -0.96
N ASN A 72 -12.40 -10.83 -0.48
CA ASN A 72 -12.56 -12.20 -1.01
C ASN A 72 -12.06 -12.38 -2.46
N GLY A 73 -11.41 -11.37 -3.04
CA GLY A 73 -10.79 -11.40 -4.36
C GLY A 73 -9.28 -11.42 -4.30
N ILE A 74 -8.67 -11.30 -5.48
CA ILE A 74 -7.22 -11.12 -5.58
C ILE A 74 -6.80 -9.78 -4.95
N LYS A 75 -5.65 -9.76 -4.30
CA LYS A 75 -5.07 -8.54 -3.77
C LYS A 75 -3.56 -8.51 -3.95
N GLU A 76 -3.07 -7.35 -4.29
CA GLU A 76 -1.68 -6.94 -4.20
C GLU A 76 -1.59 -5.64 -3.39
N ALA A 77 -0.57 -5.53 -2.58
CA ALA A 77 -0.19 -4.31 -1.87
C ALA A 77 1.32 -4.12 -1.94
N SER A 78 1.78 -2.94 -2.35
CA SER A 78 3.20 -2.68 -2.53
C SER A 78 3.78 -1.77 -1.44
N SER A 79 5.05 -1.98 -1.11
CA SER A 79 5.78 -1.21 -0.10
C SER A 79 7.17 -0.78 -0.59
N GLY A 80 7.65 0.36 -0.07
CA GLY A 80 9.08 0.64 -0.01
C GLY A 80 9.74 -0.21 1.07
N GLY A 81 11.00 0.06 1.35
CA GLY A 81 11.84 -0.68 2.31
C GLY A 81 13.13 -1.11 1.65
N THR A 82 13.97 -1.84 2.37
CA THR A 82 15.22 -2.38 1.81
C THR A 82 15.03 -3.77 1.23
N ALA A 83 14.09 -4.54 1.76
CA ALA A 83 13.89 -5.96 1.49
C ALA A 83 13.70 -6.30 0.01
N GLY A 84 13.02 -5.45 -0.78
CA GLY A 84 12.83 -5.68 -2.21
C GLY A 84 14.14 -5.70 -2.99
N ASN A 85 15.01 -4.71 -2.74
CA ASN A 85 16.35 -4.67 -3.34
C ASN A 85 17.23 -5.82 -2.86
N ASP A 86 17.17 -6.13 -1.55
CA ASP A 86 18.00 -7.16 -0.95
C ASP A 86 17.63 -8.56 -1.49
N LEU A 87 16.32 -8.88 -1.61
CA LEU A 87 15.86 -10.12 -2.27
C LEU A 87 16.38 -10.25 -3.70
N SER A 88 16.24 -9.20 -4.50
CA SER A 88 16.69 -9.21 -5.90
C SER A 88 18.21 -9.40 -5.99
N ARG A 89 18.99 -8.81 -5.08
CA ARG A 89 20.44 -9.00 -5.03
C ARG A 89 20.86 -10.43 -4.70
N HIS A 90 20.04 -11.16 -3.94
CA HIS A 90 20.20 -12.61 -3.73
C HIS A 90 19.77 -13.45 -4.94
N GLY A 91 19.30 -12.82 -6.04
CA GLY A 91 18.77 -13.52 -7.22
C GLY A 91 17.37 -14.10 -6.99
N ILE A 92 16.65 -13.62 -5.98
CA ILE A 92 15.32 -14.13 -5.63
C ILE A 92 14.25 -13.15 -6.15
N ARG A 93 13.36 -13.66 -7.02
CA ARG A 93 12.22 -12.90 -7.57
C ARG A 93 11.04 -12.89 -6.64
N ALA A 94 10.72 -14.04 -6.06
CA ALA A 94 9.56 -14.18 -5.18
C ALA A 94 9.79 -15.22 -4.08
N VAL A 95 9.11 -15.01 -2.96
CA VAL A 95 8.95 -15.98 -1.87
C VAL A 95 7.46 -16.30 -1.77
N VAL A 96 7.12 -17.58 -1.81
CA VAL A 96 5.73 -18.04 -1.74
C VAL A 96 5.57 -18.94 -0.52
N PHE A 97 4.63 -18.57 0.36
CA PHE A 97 4.23 -19.38 1.49
C PHE A 97 2.93 -20.11 1.15
N GLU A 98 3.01 -21.44 1.12
CA GLU A 98 1.92 -22.34 0.79
C GLU A 98 1.47 -23.13 2.01
N ARG A 99 0.22 -23.61 1.98
CA ARG A 99 -0.41 -24.44 3.00
C ARG A 99 -0.46 -23.77 4.38
N LEU A 100 -0.90 -24.49 5.35
CA LEU A 100 -0.88 -24.10 6.77
C LEU A 100 0.04 -25.05 7.53
N PRO A 101 0.64 -24.62 8.65
CA PRO A 101 1.25 -25.52 9.60
C PRO A 101 0.26 -26.56 10.10
N ALA A 102 0.74 -27.69 10.61
CA ALA A 102 -0.10 -28.68 11.27
C ALA A 102 -0.84 -28.04 12.45
N HIS A 103 -2.05 -28.51 12.77
CA HIS A 103 -2.86 -27.92 13.84
C HIS A 103 -2.16 -27.93 15.21
N GLU A 104 -1.33 -28.94 15.44
CA GLU A 104 -0.52 -29.12 16.66
C GLU A 104 0.70 -28.19 16.68
N ASP A 105 1.11 -27.65 15.54
CA ASP A 105 2.26 -26.75 15.46
C ASP A 105 1.87 -25.37 15.99
N LYS A 106 2.48 -24.97 17.09
CA LYS A 106 2.28 -23.67 17.75
C LYS A 106 3.48 -22.74 17.59
N ASN A 107 4.41 -23.08 16.72
CA ASN A 107 5.62 -22.31 16.52
C ASN A 107 5.36 -21.05 15.69
N THR A 108 6.19 -20.05 15.95
CA THR A 108 6.31 -18.81 15.18
C THR A 108 7.57 -18.88 14.34
N TYR A 109 7.44 -18.66 13.04
CA TYR A 109 8.53 -18.89 12.09
C TYR A 109 9.09 -17.57 11.53
N VAL A 110 10.42 -17.55 11.37
CA VAL A 110 11.16 -16.50 10.65
C VAL A 110 11.93 -17.14 9.51
N LEU A 111 11.70 -16.70 8.29
CA LEU A 111 12.50 -17.09 7.13
C LEU A 111 13.73 -16.19 7.05
N VAL A 112 14.93 -16.79 7.09
CA VAL A 112 16.20 -16.08 6.99
C VAL A 112 16.85 -16.39 5.65
N ILE A 113 17.17 -15.35 4.89
CA ILE A 113 17.85 -15.43 3.58
C ILE A 113 19.21 -14.73 3.74
N SER A 114 20.29 -15.45 3.47
CA SER A 114 21.66 -14.96 3.59
C SER A 114 22.55 -15.59 2.50
N GLU A 115 23.82 -15.23 2.47
CA GLU A 115 24.82 -15.89 1.61
C GLU A 115 25.03 -17.36 1.98
N ASP A 116 24.79 -17.72 3.26
CA ASP A 116 24.86 -19.12 3.75
C ASP A 116 23.62 -19.97 3.37
N GLY A 117 22.66 -19.38 2.68
CA GLY A 117 21.45 -20.04 2.20
C GLY A 117 20.16 -19.53 2.82
N ILE A 118 19.09 -20.31 2.63
CA ILE A 118 17.73 -20.00 3.08
C ILE A 118 17.37 -20.95 4.23
N LYS A 119 17.03 -20.40 5.40
CA LYS A 119 16.71 -21.16 6.60
C LYS A 119 15.39 -20.70 7.22
N LEU A 120 14.60 -21.63 7.70
CA LEU A 120 13.41 -21.35 8.49
C LEU A 120 13.74 -21.57 9.97
N GLU A 121 13.70 -20.52 10.77
CA GLU A 121 13.99 -20.55 12.20
C GLU A 121 12.71 -20.45 13.04
N VAL A 122 12.63 -21.18 14.14
CA VAL A 122 11.59 -21.01 15.15
C VAL A 122 12.01 -19.93 16.13
N MET A 123 11.16 -18.88 16.27
CA MET A 123 11.41 -17.72 17.13
C MET A 123 10.14 -17.36 17.92
N ASN A 124 9.76 -18.19 18.87
CA ASN A 124 8.50 -18.06 19.63
C ASN A 124 8.45 -16.83 20.55
N ASP A 125 9.60 -16.29 20.91
CA ASP A 125 9.76 -15.03 21.66
C ASP A 125 9.26 -13.79 20.90
N LEU A 126 9.09 -13.90 19.58
CA LEU A 126 8.54 -12.83 18.75
C LEU A 126 7.00 -12.86 18.64
N LEU A 127 6.34 -13.91 19.14
CA LEU A 127 4.88 -14.05 19.05
C LEU A 127 4.17 -12.87 19.72
N TYR A 128 3.26 -12.23 18.99
CA TYR A 128 2.52 -11.00 19.37
C TYR A 128 3.39 -9.79 19.70
N MET A 129 4.69 -9.83 19.39
CA MET A 129 5.54 -8.65 19.50
C MET A 129 5.14 -7.60 18.47
N GLY A 130 5.08 -6.31 18.88
CA GLY A 130 4.84 -5.19 17.98
C GLY A 130 5.87 -5.11 16.84
N ALA A 131 5.47 -4.53 15.73
CA ALA A 131 6.29 -4.50 14.52
C ALA A 131 7.64 -3.78 14.73
N ARG A 132 7.65 -2.69 15.48
CA ARG A 132 8.87 -1.94 15.81
C ARG A 132 9.89 -2.81 16.56
N ASN A 133 9.45 -3.45 17.62
CA ASN A 133 10.32 -4.31 18.42
C ASN A 133 10.76 -5.54 17.64
N THR A 134 9.89 -6.10 16.80
CA THR A 134 10.24 -7.21 15.90
C THR A 134 11.38 -6.80 14.95
N ILE A 135 11.28 -5.62 14.30
CA ILE A 135 12.35 -5.11 13.41
C ILE A 135 13.65 -4.93 14.18
N ASN A 136 13.59 -4.30 15.36
CA ASN A 136 14.77 -4.02 16.17
C ASN A 136 15.47 -5.33 16.63
N THR A 137 14.71 -6.30 17.16
CA THR A 137 15.23 -7.59 17.60
C THR A 137 15.87 -8.36 16.45
N LEU A 138 15.22 -8.40 15.29
CA LEU A 138 15.76 -9.08 14.12
C LEU A 138 17.02 -8.40 13.59
N ARG A 139 17.07 -7.07 13.57
CA ARG A 139 18.27 -6.33 13.15
C ARG A 139 19.43 -6.48 14.15
N GLN A 140 19.15 -6.54 15.44
CA GLN A 140 20.20 -6.85 16.44
C GLN A 140 20.80 -8.25 16.21
N LYS A 141 19.96 -9.24 15.85
CA LYS A 141 20.42 -10.62 15.62
C LYS A 141 21.13 -10.81 14.27
N PHE A 142 20.60 -10.22 13.19
CA PHE A 142 21.04 -10.50 11.82
C PHE A 142 21.81 -9.34 11.16
N GLY A 143 21.99 -8.23 11.86
CA GLY A 143 22.71 -7.03 11.41
C GLY A 143 21.78 -5.82 11.16
N GLU A 144 22.26 -4.64 11.51
CA GLU A 144 21.49 -3.36 11.44
C GLU A 144 20.94 -3.05 10.04
N LYS A 145 21.60 -3.53 9.00
CA LYS A 145 21.20 -3.33 7.60
C LYS A 145 20.29 -4.43 7.06
N ALA A 146 19.95 -5.44 7.86
CA ALA A 146 19.08 -6.51 7.41
C ALA A 146 17.73 -5.97 6.95
N GLY A 147 17.31 -6.39 5.76
CA GLY A 147 15.96 -6.17 5.25
C GLY A 147 15.00 -7.02 6.08
N VAL A 148 13.95 -6.39 6.63
CA VAL A 148 12.94 -7.09 7.44
C VAL A 148 11.57 -6.85 6.85
N ILE A 149 10.85 -7.94 6.60
CA ILE A 149 9.42 -7.95 6.31
C ILE A 149 8.78 -8.66 7.50
N CYS A 150 7.81 -8.07 8.18
CA CYS A 150 7.23 -8.70 9.35
C CYS A 150 5.73 -8.49 9.49
N ASN A 151 5.15 -9.32 10.35
CA ASN A 151 3.76 -9.25 10.74
C ASN A 151 3.65 -8.58 12.12
N GLY A 152 2.61 -7.79 12.33
CA GLY A 152 2.25 -7.28 13.64
C GLY A 152 1.32 -8.23 14.42
N PRO A 153 1.04 -7.93 15.71
CA PRO A 153 0.18 -8.76 16.55
C PRO A 153 -1.21 -9.03 15.96
N THR A 154 -1.76 -8.06 15.22
CA THR A 154 -3.10 -8.17 14.65
C THR A 154 -3.17 -9.17 13.49
N GLY A 155 -2.10 -9.27 12.68
CA GLY A 155 -2.03 -10.28 11.65
C GLY A 155 -1.89 -11.70 12.22
N GLU A 156 -1.08 -11.87 13.29
CA GLU A 156 -0.96 -13.14 14.00
C GLU A 156 -2.29 -13.57 14.66
N ARG A 157 -3.16 -12.60 14.98
CA ARG A 157 -4.53 -12.82 15.49
C ARG A 157 -5.57 -12.90 14.37
N LEU A 158 -5.14 -12.95 13.12
CA LEU A 158 -5.96 -13.10 11.92
C LEU A 158 -6.99 -11.98 11.73
N MET A 159 -6.70 -10.77 12.20
CA MET A 159 -7.56 -9.61 11.97
C MET A 159 -7.41 -9.14 10.52
N ARG A 160 -8.54 -9.00 9.82
CA ARG A 160 -8.58 -8.70 8.37
C ARG A 160 -8.06 -7.31 7.99
N GLY A 161 -8.01 -6.36 8.94
CA GLY A 161 -7.40 -5.05 8.74
C GLY A 161 -5.86 -5.06 8.82
N ALA A 162 -5.23 -6.22 9.04
CA ALA A 162 -3.78 -6.32 9.18
C ALA A 162 -3.05 -6.24 7.84
N GLY A 163 -2.00 -5.39 7.78
CA GLY A 163 -1.04 -5.29 6.67
C GLY A 163 0.29 -5.96 6.99
N VAL A 164 1.19 -5.95 6.00
CA VAL A 164 2.56 -6.45 6.14
C VAL A 164 3.52 -5.28 6.27
N VAL A 165 4.38 -5.33 7.29
CA VAL A 165 5.34 -4.27 7.60
C VAL A 165 6.67 -4.55 6.92
N VAL A 166 7.31 -3.53 6.37
CA VAL A 166 8.62 -3.62 5.70
C VAL A 166 9.55 -2.54 6.29
N ALA A 167 10.71 -2.93 6.75
CA ALA A 167 11.68 -1.99 7.31
C ALA A 167 12.32 -1.11 6.23
N ALA A 168 12.30 0.21 6.42
CA ALA A 168 13.08 1.17 5.66
C ALA A 168 14.54 1.19 6.13
N PRO A 169 15.46 1.91 5.44
CA PRO A 169 16.91 1.82 5.72
C PRO A 169 17.32 2.02 7.19
N ARG A 170 16.65 2.88 7.94
CA ARG A 170 16.95 3.17 9.33
C ARG A 170 16.02 2.47 10.35
N GLY A 171 15.17 1.54 9.88
CA GLY A 171 14.22 0.82 10.73
C GLY A 171 12.80 1.43 10.76
N GLU A 172 12.56 2.51 10.02
CA GLU A 172 11.21 3.06 9.92
C GLU A 172 10.25 2.05 9.29
N MET A 173 9.05 1.98 9.82
CA MET A 173 8.02 1.06 9.32
C MET A 173 7.39 1.58 8.02
N ARG A 174 7.40 0.75 6.98
CA ARG A 174 6.65 0.92 5.72
C ARG A 174 5.68 -0.24 5.59
N PHE A 175 4.67 -0.07 4.76
CA PHE A 175 3.57 -1.02 4.72
C PHE A 175 3.20 -1.42 3.29
N ALA A 176 3.06 -2.74 3.08
CA ALA A 176 2.12 -3.32 2.14
C ALA A 176 0.80 -3.50 2.92
N ALA A 177 0.05 -2.40 3.04
CA ALA A 177 -0.95 -2.25 4.08
C ALA A 177 -2.28 -2.92 3.73
N ARG A 178 -2.73 -2.76 2.49
CA ARG A 178 -4.12 -2.96 2.13
C ARG A 178 -4.49 -4.42 1.84
N GLY A 179 -5.77 -4.76 2.06
CA GLY A 179 -6.36 -6.04 1.68
C GLY A 179 -6.15 -7.20 2.65
N GLY A 180 -5.60 -6.96 3.86
CA GLY A 180 -5.52 -7.99 4.89
C GLY A 180 -4.39 -9.01 4.71
N MET A 181 -3.33 -8.66 3.96
CA MET A 181 -2.22 -9.58 3.71
C MET A 181 -1.45 -9.94 5.00
N GLY A 182 -1.50 -9.09 6.04
CA GLY A 182 -0.97 -9.42 7.37
C GLY A 182 -1.68 -10.62 8.00
N ALA A 183 -3.00 -10.71 7.87
CA ALA A 183 -3.76 -11.87 8.35
C ALA A 183 -3.43 -13.14 7.54
N VAL A 184 -3.22 -13.02 6.22
CA VAL A 184 -2.75 -14.15 5.39
C VAL A 184 -1.36 -14.60 5.84
N MET A 185 -0.44 -13.69 6.14
CA MET A 185 0.89 -14.00 6.69
C MET A 185 0.78 -14.70 8.06
N GLY A 186 -0.09 -14.20 8.93
CA GLY A 186 -0.36 -14.80 10.24
C GLY A 186 -0.94 -16.20 10.15
N SER A 187 -1.85 -16.46 9.19
CA SER A 187 -2.40 -17.80 8.95
C SER A 187 -1.33 -18.84 8.59
N LYS A 188 -0.21 -18.40 8.02
CA LYS A 188 0.95 -19.25 7.71
C LYS A 188 1.95 -19.39 8.89
N GLN A 189 1.64 -18.80 10.05
CA GLN A 189 2.52 -18.69 11.23
C GLN A 189 3.88 -18.05 10.92
N VAL A 190 3.95 -17.20 9.88
CA VAL A 190 5.16 -16.48 9.51
C VAL A 190 5.17 -15.13 10.24
N LYS A 191 6.14 -14.96 11.15
CA LYS A 191 6.38 -13.68 11.84
C LYS A 191 7.14 -12.71 10.96
N ALA A 192 8.20 -13.21 10.31
CA ALA A 192 9.05 -12.35 9.50
C ALA A 192 9.77 -13.10 8.38
N VAL A 193 10.22 -12.31 7.41
CA VAL A 193 11.26 -12.66 6.44
C VAL A 193 12.43 -11.71 6.66
N VAL A 194 13.60 -12.23 6.94
CA VAL A 194 14.84 -11.47 7.14
C VAL A 194 15.75 -11.72 5.95
N ILE A 195 16.22 -10.65 5.33
CA ILE A 195 17.17 -10.72 4.22
C ILE A 195 18.46 -10.04 4.69
N VAL A 196 19.48 -10.81 4.92
CA VAL A 196 20.83 -10.31 5.24
C VAL A 196 21.42 -9.76 3.94
N PRO A 197 21.86 -8.48 3.88
CA PRO A 197 22.41 -7.93 2.65
C PRO A 197 23.61 -8.74 2.14
N THR A 198 23.66 -8.97 0.83
CA THR A 198 24.80 -9.62 0.17
C THR A 198 25.83 -8.59 -0.30
N THR A 199 27.09 -8.98 -0.27
CA THR A 199 28.20 -8.19 -0.83
C THR A 199 28.24 -8.27 -2.35
N GLU A 200 27.83 -9.41 -2.94
CA GLU A 200 27.79 -9.68 -4.37
C GLU A 200 26.33 -9.70 -4.87
N SER A 201 26.03 -8.84 -5.82
CA SER A 201 24.70 -8.81 -6.45
C SER A 201 24.58 -9.88 -7.53
N LYS A 202 23.53 -10.70 -7.43
CA LYS A 202 23.15 -11.70 -8.45
C LYS A 202 22.14 -11.17 -9.47
N VAL A 203 22.00 -9.83 -9.58
CA VAL A 203 21.15 -9.22 -10.60
C VAL A 203 21.82 -9.39 -11.97
N GLU A 204 21.13 -10.04 -12.87
CA GLU A 204 21.56 -10.27 -14.24
C GLU A 204 20.96 -9.24 -15.19
N TYR A 205 21.69 -8.90 -16.25
CA TYR A 205 21.26 -7.98 -17.29
C TYR A 205 21.36 -8.69 -18.64
N PHE A 206 20.32 -8.62 -19.43
CA PHE A 206 20.35 -9.09 -20.82
C PHE A 206 21.25 -8.17 -21.67
N ASP A 207 21.05 -6.85 -21.56
CA ASP A 207 21.88 -5.84 -22.19
C ASP A 207 22.22 -4.73 -21.19
N LYS A 208 23.41 -4.86 -20.59
CA LYS A 208 23.88 -3.94 -19.55
C LYS A 208 24.17 -2.54 -20.08
N GLU A 209 24.55 -2.41 -21.36
CA GLU A 209 24.88 -1.12 -21.95
C GLU A 209 23.61 -0.29 -22.15
N VAL A 210 22.59 -0.88 -22.78
CA VAL A 210 21.26 -0.25 -22.96
C VAL A 210 20.65 0.09 -21.60
N PHE A 211 20.72 -0.82 -20.64
CA PHE A 211 20.19 -0.59 -19.29
C PHE A 211 20.89 0.59 -18.60
N THR A 212 22.22 0.62 -18.66
CA THR A 212 23.02 1.69 -18.02
C THR A 212 22.76 3.05 -18.67
N ALA A 213 22.65 3.09 -20.01
CA ALA A 213 22.32 4.32 -20.73
C ALA A 213 20.93 4.85 -20.33
N ALA A 214 19.92 3.98 -20.29
CA ALA A 214 18.57 4.34 -19.84
C ALA A 214 18.55 4.83 -18.38
N THR A 215 19.32 4.18 -17.49
CA THR A 215 19.46 4.59 -16.09
C THR A 215 20.07 5.98 -15.95
N LYS A 216 21.11 6.28 -16.70
CA LYS A 216 21.75 7.61 -16.71
C LYS A 216 20.79 8.69 -17.22
N GLU A 217 20.07 8.41 -18.32
CA GLU A 217 19.07 9.32 -18.86
C GLU A 217 17.96 9.61 -17.83
N TYR A 218 17.41 8.59 -17.19
CA TYR A 218 16.41 8.74 -16.14
C TYR A 218 16.92 9.53 -14.93
N HIS A 219 18.14 9.22 -14.46
CA HIS A 219 18.74 9.97 -13.34
C HIS A 219 18.94 11.44 -13.68
N GLN A 220 19.34 11.76 -14.92
CA GLN A 220 19.48 13.14 -15.37
C GLN A 220 18.14 13.89 -15.31
N MET A 221 17.04 13.24 -15.74
CA MET A 221 15.69 13.84 -15.61
C MET A 221 15.32 14.15 -14.16
N LEU A 222 15.67 13.28 -13.20
CA LEU A 222 15.43 13.54 -11.79
C LEU A 222 16.33 14.65 -11.22
N ILE A 223 17.60 14.74 -11.70
CA ILE A 223 18.52 15.82 -11.32
C ILE A 223 18.00 17.16 -11.82
N ASP A 224 17.53 17.23 -13.06
CA ASP A 224 16.96 18.45 -13.65
C ASP A 224 15.68 18.88 -12.89
N ALA A 225 14.90 17.92 -12.42
CA ALA A 225 13.70 18.17 -11.62
C ALA A 225 13.98 18.41 -10.13
N MET A 226 15.22 18.27 -9.66
CA MET A 226 15.57 18.33 -8.24
C MET A 226 15.14 19.61 -7.52
N PRO A 227 15.17 20.82 -8.12
CA PRO A 227 14.64 22.03 -7.46
C PRO A 227 13.16 21.89 -7.08
N THR A 228 12.33 21.30 -7.95
CA THR A 228 10.91 21.04 -7.69
C THR A 228 10.73 19.92 -6.67
N ILE A 229 11.47 18.82 -6.81
CA ILE A 229 11.44 17.68 -5.87
C ILE A 229 11.74 18.14 -4.44
N LYS A 230 12.76 18.97 -4.25
CA LYS A 230 13.14 19.50 -2.92
C LYS A 230 12.04 20.36 -2.31
N LYS A 231 11.42 21.24 -3.09
CA LYS A 231 10.39 22.18 -2.61
C LYS A 231 9.04 21.51 -2.34
N SER A 232 8.77 20.36 -2.96
CA SER A 232 7.50 19.64 -2.84
C SER A 232 7.68 18.31 -2.09
N ASN A 233 8.15 17.27 -2.80
CA ASN A 233 8.21 15.91 -2.26
C ASN A 233 9.12 15.77 -1.03
N GLN A 234 10.31 16.41 -1.04
CA GLN A 234 11.25 16.29 0.08
C GLN A 234 10.83 17.13 1.28
N LEU A 235 10.22 18.30 1.04
CA LEU A 235 9.79 19.18 2.13
C LEU A 235 8.50 18.68 2.78
N TYR A 236 7.46 18.45 1.99
CA TYR A 236 6.12 18.14 2.49
C TYR A 236 5.73 16.66 2.36
N GLY A 237 6.43 15.87 1.53
CA GLY A 237 5.98 14.53 1.19
C GLY A 237 4.59 14.54 0.55
N THR A 238 3.75 13.59 0.95
CA THR A 238 2.36 13.52 0.48
C THR A 238 1.43 14.51 1.19
N THR A 239 1.82 15.03 2.35
CA THR A 239 0.97 15.95 3.14
C THR A 239 0.80 17.31 2.48
N GLY A 240 1.71 17.69 1.56
CA GLY A 240 1.59 18.94 0.80
C GLY A 240 0.34 19.06 -0.06
N MET A 241 -0.34 17.94 -0.36
CA MET A 241 -1.61 17.99 -1.10
C MET A 241 -2.83 18.26 -0.22
N PHE A 242 -2.72 18.12 1.13
CA PHE A 242 -3.87 18.18 2.03
C PHE A 242 -4.67 19.47 1.93
N LYS A 243 -3.99 20.62 1.87
CA LYS A 243 -4.62 21.94 1.69
C LYS A 243 -5.45 22.04 0.41
N ILE A 244 -4.91 21.54 -0.70
CA ILE A 244 -5.60 21.60 -2.00
C ILE A 244 -6.79 20.64 -2.00
N VAL A 245 -6.61 19.44 -1.49
CA VAL A 245 -7.69 18.44 -1.37
C VAL A 245 -8.83 18.98 -0.51
N ASN A 246 -8.51 19.61 0.61
CA ASN A 246 -9.52 20.26 1.46
C ASN A 246 -10.27 21.39 0.74
N ALA A 247 -9.55 22.26 0.02
CA ALA A 247 -10.14 23.36 -0.73
C ALA A 247 -11.05 22.91 -1.87
N LEU A 248 -10.78 21.73 -2.45
CA LEU A 248 -11.60 21.13 -3.50
C LEU A 248 -12.81 20.36 -2.94
N GLY A 249 -12.96 20.25 -1.63
CA GLY A 249 -14.04 19.48 -1.01
C GLY A 249 -13.86 17.96 -1.14
N LEU A 250 -12.62 17.47 -1.29
CA LEU A 250 -12.28 16.06 -1.47
C LEU A 250 -11.92 15.36 -0.16
N CYS A 251 -11.72 16.13 0.94
CA CYS A 251 -11.16 15.64 2.19
C CYS A 251 -12.22 14.95 3.05
N PRO A 252 -12.21 13.62 3.20
CA PRO A 252 -13.12 12.95 4.11
C PRO A 252 -13.04 13.53 5.52
N THR A 253 -14.19 13.96 6.02
CA THR A 253 -14.32 14.58 7.34
C THR A 253 -15.51 13.97 8.06
N LYS A 254 -15.35 13.70 9.37
CA LYS A 254 -16.39 13.16 10.25
C LYS A 254 -17.11 11.97 9.62
N ASN A 255 -16.33 10.92 9.34
CA ASN A 255 -16.75 9.70 8.64
C ASN A 255 -17.46 9.95 7.32
N PHE A 256 -16.79 10.67 6.38
CA PHE A 256 -17.28 10.98 5.03
C PHE A 256 -18.60 11.77 4.98
N THR A 257 -18.98 12.46 6.07
CA THR A 257 -20.18 13.33 6.09
C THR A 257 -19.91 14.74 5.56
N SER A 258 -18.64 15.14 5.42
CA SER A 258 -18.20 16.38 4.78
C SER A 258 -16.94 16.14 3.95
N GLY A 259 -16.74 16.94 2.91
CA GLY A 259 -15.55 16.95 2.05
C GLY A 259 -14.49 17.98 2.45
N ALA A 260 -14.73 18.73 3.52
CA ALA A 260 -13.81 19.76 4.01
C ALA A 260 -13.74 19.75 5.54
N PHE A 261 -12.53 19.97 6.06
CA PHE A 261 -12.23 20.05 7.47
C PHE A 261 -11.80 21.46 7.86
N ASP A 262 -12.56 22.12 8.73
CA ASP A 262 -12.33 23.52 9.10
C ASP A 262 -10.97 23.74 9.76
N LYS A 263 -10.46 22.74 10.48
CA LYS A 263 -9.15 22.78 11.16
C LYS A 263 -7.99 22.28 10.30
N HIS A 264 -8.17 22.25 8.98
CA HIS A 264 -7.16 21.71 8.05
C HIS A 264 -5.78 22.39 8.15
N THR A 265 -5.71 23.66 8.56
CA THR A 265 -4.44 24.38 8.78
C THR A 265 -3.66 23.86 9.96
N GLU A 266 -4.33 23.31 10.99
CA GLU A 266 -3.70 22.81 12.21
C GLU A 266 -3.03 21.45 12.00
N ILE A 267 -3.45 20.69 10.98
CA ILE A 267 -2.93 19.36 10.69
C ILE A 267 -2.29 19.24 9.29
N GLY A 268 -2.30 20.30 8.49
CA GLY A 268 -1.77 20.31 7.12
C GLY A 268 -0.26 20.11 7.02
N GLY A 269 0.23 19.91 5.80
CA GLY A 269 1.65 19.71 5.52
C GLY A 269 2.53 20.87 5.95
N GLU A 270 2.05 22.10 5.84
CA GLU A 270 2.75 23.31 6.28
C GLU A 270 2.97 23.29 7.80
N LYS A 271 1.93 22.95 8.58
CA LYS A 271 2.03 22.83 10.03
C LYS A 271 2.94 21.68 10.45
N LEU A 272 2.88 20.55 9.72
CA LEU A 272 3.77 19.41 9.94
C LEU A 272 5.24 19.83 9.82
N VAL A 273 5.59 20.54 8.75
CA VAL A 273 6.97 21.01 8.50
C VAL A 273 7.39 22.04 9.55
N GLU A 274 6.52 22.99 9.89
CA GLU A 274 6.75 23.98 10.96
C GLU A 274 7.15 23.28 12.27
N LEU A 275 6.35 22.30 12.71
CA LEU A 275 6.60 21.58 13.97
C LEU A 275 7.88 20.74 13.90
N ILE A 276 8.15 20.06 12.79
CA ILE A 276 9.41 19.32 12.61
C ILE A 276 10.62 20.24 12.73
N GLN A 277 10.58 21.41 12.09
CA GLN A 277 11.68 22.39 12.14
C GLN A 277 11.84 23.03 13.53
N ALA A 278 10.72 23.39 14.17
CA ALA A 278 10.74 24.05 15.47
C ALA A 278 11.23 23.12 16.59
N ARG A 279 10.88 21.82 16.53
CA ARG A 279 11.24 20.83 17.57
C ARG A 279 12.64 20.23 17.36
N GLY A 280 13.12 20.13 16.12
CA GLY A 280 14.45 19.61 15.80
C GLY A 280 14.67 18.15 16.22
N GLY A 281 15.84 17.85 16.77
CA GLY A 281 16.19 16.52 17.27
C GLY A 281 16.17 15.43 16.18
N ASP A 282 15.37 14.40 16.38
CA ASP A 282 15.14 13.33 15.39
C ASP A 282 14.26 13.78 14.23
N GLY A 283 13.55 14.91 14.39
CA GLY A 283 12.62 15.43 13.40
C GLY A 283 13.30 15.78 12.08
N LYS A 284 12.82 15.21 10.96
CA LYS A 284 13.43 15.40 9.63
C LYS A 284 12.38 15.29 8.52
N THR A 285 12.57 16.09 7.48
CA THR A 285 11.91 15.90 6.18
C THR A 285 12.88 15.30 5.16
N GLY A 286 12.43 14.95 3.97
CA GLY A 286 13.30 14.53 2.88
C GLY A 286 14.01 13.19 3.12
N GLN A 287 13.35 12.23 3.76
CA GLN A 287 13.93 10.92 4.03
C GLN A 287 13.52 9.88 2.98
N ALA A 288 14.44 8.97 2.65
CA ALA A 288 14.20 7.90 1.69
C ALA A 288 13.55 6.68 2.36
N CYS A 289 12.51 6.12 1.75
CA CYS A 289 11.90 4.86 2.19
C CYS A 289 12.63 3.61 1.66
N MET A 290 13.49 3.76 0.67
CA MET A 290 14.31 2.70 0.07
C MET A 290 15.66 3.26 -0.34
N ASN A 291 16.66 2.38 -0.45
CA ASN A 291 17.99 2.77 -0.91
C ASN A 291 17.94 3.34 -2.33
N GLY A 292 18.72 4.40 -2.60
CA GLY A 292 18.79 5.02 -3.92
C GLY A 292 17.60 5.90 -4.33
N CYS A 293 16.58 6.08 -3.48
CA CYS A 293 15.42 6.92 -3.81
C CYS A 293 15.79 8.41 -3.81
N MET A 294 15.67 9.07 -4.97
CA MET A 294 15.92 10.51 -5.12
C MET A 294 14.71 11.38 -4.75
N ILE A 295 13.49 10.83 -4.70
CA ILE A 295 12.26 11.56 -4.35
C ILE A 295 12.24 11.92 -2.86
N LYS A 296 12.59 10.98 -1.96
CA LYS A 296 12.75 11.20 -0.52
C LYS A 296 11.54 11.86 0.15
N CYS A 297 10.36 11.28 -0.01
CA CYS A 297 9.09 11.87 0.44
C CYS A 297 8.68 11.53 1.88
N LEU A 298 9.56 10.91 2.69
CA LEU A 298 9.26 10.64 4.08
C LEU A 298 9.65 11.78 5.01
N SER A 299 8.91 11.89 6.12
CA SER A 299 9.25 12.71 7.27
C SER A 299 9.38 11.86 8.53
N ILE A 300 10.11 12.34 9.51
CA ILE A 300 10.11 11.85 10.88
C ILE A 300 9.48 12.94 11.73
N PHE A 301 8.37 12.63 12.39
CA PHE A 301 7.64 13.57 13.22
C PHE A 301 8.10 13.43 14.69
N PRO A 302 8.66 14.48 15.30
CA PRO A 302 9.17 14.44 16.66
C PRO A 302 8.13 14.91 17.68
N ASP A 303 8.27 14.48 18.92
CA ASP A 303 7.58 15.05 20.07
C ASP A 303 8.11 16.45 20.43
N LYS A 304 7.55 17.05 21.48
CA LYS A 304 7.95 18.38 21.97
C LYS A 304 9.42 18.46 22.44
N ASN A 305 10.05 17.32 22.74
CA ASN A 305 11.43 17.21 23.16
C ASN A 305 12.38 16.86 22.00
N GLY A 306 11.87 16.77 20.78
CA GLY A 306 12.65 16.41 19.60
C GLY A 306 12.84 14.91 19.39
N LYS A 307 12.23 14.02 20.19
CA LYS A 307 12.31 12.57 20.02
C LYS A 307 11.25 12.10 19.01
N ALA A 308 11.64 11.22 18.10
CA ALA A 308 10.72 10.66 17.10
C ALA A 308 9.52 9.96 17.74
N ILE A 309 8.29 10.36 17.36
CA ILE A 309 7.04 9.66 17.67
C ILE A 309 6.79 8.61 16.59
N CYS A 310 6.66 9.06 15.33
CA CYS A 310 6.42 8.17 14.22
C CYS A 310 7.30 8.49 13.01
N SER A 311 7.54 7.49 12.20
CA SER A 311 8.46 7.55 11.08
C SER A 311 7.84 8.05 9.80
N THR A 312 6.56 8.44 9.79
CA THR A 312 5.96 9.29 8.76
C THR A 312 4.51 9.59 9.08
N VAL A 313 4.13 10.84 8.93
CA VAL A 313 2.73 11.24 8.74
C VAL A 313 2.57 11.50 7.25
N GLN A 314 1.64 10.81 6.61
CA GLN A 314 1.33 10.93 5.19
C GLN A 314 -0.06 11.51 4.99
N TYR A 315 -0.40 11.85 3.74
CA TYR A 315 -1.71 12.38 3.40
C TYR A 315 -2.86 11.50 3.90
N GLU A 316 -2.76 10.18 3.70
CA GLU A 316 -3.81 9.24 4.13
C GLU A 316 -3.97 9.22 5.67
N ASN A 317 -2.89 9.45 6.43
CA ASN A 317 -2.99 9.58 7.89
C ASN A 317 -3.74 10.86 8.27
N LEU A 318 -3.40 12.01 7.66
CA LEU A 318 -4.10 13.27 7.91
C LEU A 318 -5.58 13.18 7.55
N SER A 319 -5.91 12.43 6.50
CA SER A 319 -7.28 12.24 6.04
C SER A 319 -8.04 11.24 6.92
N LEU A 320 -7.58 9.98 7.03
CA LEU A 320 -8.39 8.91 7.61
C LEU A 320 -8.36 8.85 9.13
N ILE A 321 -7.26 9.27 9.79
CA ILE A 321 -7.17 9.35 11.24
C ILE A 321 -7.01 10.79 11.76
N GLY A 322 -7.04 11.79 10.86
CA GLY A 322 -7.14 13.20 11.18
C GLY A 322 -8.55 13.72 10.95
N SER A 323 -8.80 14.33 9.76
CA SER A 323 -10.09 14.95 9.45
C SER A 323 -11.29 13.99 9.53
N ASN A 324 -11.13 12.74 9.11
CA ASN A 324 -12.20 11.73 9.17
C ASN A 324 -12.64 11.41 10.62
N LEU A 325 -11.71 11.50 11.59
CA LEU A 325 -11.96 11.33 13.01
C LEU A 325 -12.11 12.67 13.76
N CYS A 326 -12.07 13.80 13.05
CA CYS A 326 -12.09 15.17 13.61
C CYS A 326 -10.93 15.47 14.58
N LEU A 327 -9.78 14.80 14.45
CA LEU A 327 -8.57 15.15 15.20
C LEU A 327 -7.90 16.37 14.55
N ASP A 328 -7.65 17.40 15.33
CA ASP A 328 -7.08 18.68 14.90
C ASP A 328 -5.68 18.96 15.48
N ASN A 329 -5.04 17.94 16.01
CA ASN A 329 -3.69 18.00 16.58
C ASN A 329 -2.76 16.97 15.96
N LEU A 330 -1.62 17.41 15.42
CA LEU A 330 -0.63 16.52 14.78
C LEU A 330 0.05 15.56 15.77
N ASP A 331 0.18 15.91 17.05
CA ASP A 331 0.72 15.00 18.05
C ASP A 331 -0.22 13.81 18.27
N ASP A 332 -1.52 14.07 18.35
CA ASP A 332 -2.54 13.04 18.53
C ASP A 332 -2.59 12.12 17.30
N ILE A 333 -2.55 12.70 16.09
CA ILE A 333 -2.50 11.94 14.83
C ILE A 333 -1.23 11.08 14.77
N ALA A 334 -0.09 11.62 15.17
CA ALA A 334 1.18 10.89 15.15
C ALA A 334 1.20 9.72 16.14
N VAL A 335 0.69 9.90 17.36
CA VAL A 335 0.60 8.84 18.38
C VAL A 335 -0.37 7.74 17.94
N LEU A 336 -1.54 8.10 17.40
CA LEU A 336 -2.51 7.14 16.90
C LEU A 336 -1.94 6.36 15.70
N ASN A 337 -1.30 7.07 14.75
CA ASN A 337 -0.63 6.46 13.60
C ASN A 337 0.47 5.48 14.03
N ASP A 338 1.28 5.87 15.01
CA ASP A 338 2.35 5.00 15.53
C ASP A 338 1.80 3.73 16.16
N LYS A 339 0.72 3.84 16.93
CA LYS A 339 0.05 2.68 17.54
C LYS A 339 -0.56 1.75 16.49
N ILE A 340 -1.24 2.28 15.47
CA ILE A 340 -1.78 1.51 14.34
C ILE A 340 -0.65 0.76 13.62
N ASN A 341 0.46 1.45 13.35
CA ASN A 341 1.61 0.90 12.67
C ASN A 341 2.30 -0.20 13.49
N ASP A 342 2.50 -0.02 14.79
CA ASP A 342 3.15 -1.02 15.64
C ASP A 342 2.31 -2.29 15.79
N LEU A 343 0.98 -2.16 15.77
CA LEU A 343 0.06 -3.30 15.71
C LEU A 343 0.03 -4.01 14.35
N GLY A 344 0.60 -3.40 13.30
CA GLY A 344 0.64 -3.97 11.95
C GLY A 344 -0.67 -3.82 11.17
N LEU A 345 -1.40 -2.70 11.38
CA LEU A 345 -2.70 -2.44 10.76
C LEU A 345 -2.62 -1.47 9.57
N ASP A 346 -3.56 -1.60 8.64
CA ASP A 346 -3.81 -0.60 7.59
C ASP A 346 -4.48 0.64 8.16
N THR A 347 -3.79 1.78 8.16
CA THR A 347 -4.30 3.04 8.70
C THR A 347 -5.57 3.52 7.97
N ILE A 348 -5.72 3.24 6.68
CA ILE A 348 -6.91 3.60 5.90
C ILE A 348 -8.11 2.77 6.38
N GLU A 349 -7.94 1.46 6.42
CA GLU A 349 -9.00 0.53 6.83
C GLU A 349 -9.45 0.78 8.27
N ILE A 350 -8.47 0.93 9.18
CA ILE A 350 -8.77 1.16 10.60
C ILE A 350 -9.30 2.57 10.85
N GLY A 351 -8.81 3.59 10.15
CA GLY A 351 -9.35 4.94 10.24
C GLY A 351 -10.83 5.02 9.86
N ALA A 352 -11.23 4.31 8.80
CA ALA A 352 -12.65 4.20 8.43
C ALA A 352 -13.44 3.37 9.46
N ALA A 353 -12.89 2.23 9.95
CA ALA A 353 -13.55 1.42 10.96
C ALA A 353 -13.74 2.18 12.30
N LEU A 354 -12.75 2.99 12.72
CA LEU A 354 -12.86 3.87 13.88
C LEU A 354 -13.95 4.95 13.68
N GLY A 355 -14.07 5.49 12.46
CA GLY A 355 -15.15 6.42 12.11
C GLY A 355 -16.54 5.79 12.27
N ILE A 356 -16.71 4.56 11.78
CA ILE A 356 -17.95 3.78 11.95
C ILE A 356 -18.22 3.47 13.42
N ALA A 357 -17.22 3.01 14.18
CA ALA A 357 -17.34 2.75 15.61
C ALA A 357 -17.74 4.02 16.39
N THR A 358 -17.24 5.20 15.97
CA THR A 358 -17.62 6.48 16.56
C THR A 358 -19.06 6.84 16.27
N GLN A 359 -19.55 6.65 15.05
CA GLN A 359 -20.98 6.82 14.73
C GLN A 359 -21.88 5.89 15.56
N ALA A 360 -21.38 4.70 15.88
CA ALA A 360 -22.06 3.73 16.74
C ALA A 360 -21.92 4.03 18.25
N GLY A 361 -21.34 5.18 18.63
CA GLY A 361 -21.21 5.59 20.03
C GLY A 361 -20.09 4.88 20.83
N GLN A 362 -19.16 4.18 20.15
CA GLN A 362 -18.04 3.50 20.81
C GLN A 362 -16.84 4.42 21.07
N ALA A 363 -16.82 5.60 20.46
CA ALA A 363 -15.84 6.65 20.64
C ALA A 363 -16.49 8.02 20.43
N GLU A 364 -15.73 9.10 20.62
CA GLU A 364 -16.17 10.48 20.43
C GLU A 364 -15.28 11.18 19.40
N PHE A 365 -15.88 11.81 18.38
CA PHE A 365 -15.13 12.57 17.36
C PHE A 365 -14.26 13.66 17.99
N GLY A 366 -13.01 13.76 17.56
CA GLY A 366 -12.04 14.74 18.04
C GLY A 366 -11.42 14.42 19.41
N LYS A 367 -11.67 13.26 20.00
CA LYS A 367 -11.15 12.84 21.32
C LYS A 367 -10.15 11.70 21.18
N ILE A 368 -8.87 12.02 21.20
CA ILE A 368 -7.78 11.03 21.03
C ILE A 368 -7.85 9.89 22.06
N ASP A 369 -8.17 10.18 23.32
CA ASP A 369 -8.22 9.16 24.36
C ASP A 369 -9.25 8.06 24.06
N SER A 370 -10.39 8.42 23.44
CA SER A 370 -11.39 7.44 23.05
C SER A 370 -10.87 6.49 21.96
N TYR A 371 -10.12 7.00 21.00
CA TYR A 371 -9.48 6.17 19.96
C TYR A 371 -8.34 5.32 20.52
N MET A 372 -7.54 5.85 21.43
CA MET A 372 -6.48 5.07 22.09
C MET A 372 -7.05 3.93 22.95
N ASN A 373 -8.23 4.11 23.54
CA ASN A 373 -8.94 3.03 24.23
C ASN A 373 -9.37 1.94 23.24
N LEU A 374 -9.94 2.30 22.08
CA LEU A 374 -10.28 1.32 21.02
C LEU A 374 -9.03 0.60 20.50
N MET A 375 -7.90 1.29 20.39
CA MET A 375 -6.63 0.65 20.00
C MET A 375 -6.14 -0.36 21.03
N ARG A 376 -6.37 -0.13 22.34
CA ARG A 376 -6.09 -1.15 23.38
C ARG A 376 -7.00 -2.37 23.25
N GLU A 377 -8.28 -2.18 22.94
CA GLU A 377 -9.21 -3.28 22.68
C GLU A 377 -8.72 -4.15 21.52
N ILE A 378 -8.23 -3.52 20.43
CA ILE A 378 -7.64 -4.24 19.30
C ILE A 378 -6.36 -4.99 19.75
N GLU A 379 -5.50 -4.35 20.50
CA GLU A 379 -4.22 -4.93 20.97
C GLU A 379 -4.44 -6.18 21.81
N ILE A 380 -5.39 -6.15 22.74
CA ILE A 380 -5.71 -7.33 23.57
C ILE A 380 -6.65 -8.32 22.87
N ALA A 381 -7.11 -7.98 21.66
CA ALA A 381 -8.05 -8.77 20.87
C ALA A 381 -9.36 -9.11 21.61
N SER A 382 -9.91 -8.13 22.34
CA SER A 382 -11.24 -8.24 22.93
C SER A 382 -12.32 -8.44 21.85
N PRO A 383 -13.55 -8.83 22.19
CA PRO A 383 -14.63 -8.90 21.20
C PRO A 383 -14.81 -7.61 20.42
N LEU A 384 -14.80 -6.44 21.06
CA LEU A 384 -14.86 -5.13 20.40
C LEU A 384 -13.63 -4.88 19.51
N GLY A 385 -12.45 -5.16 20.04
CA GLY A 385 -11.20 -5.01 19.31
C GLY A 385 -11.13 -5.90 18.06
N ARG A 386 -11.66 -7.13 18.13
CA ARG A 386 -11.76 -8.01 16.95
C ARG A 386 -12.75 -7.48 15.92
N VAL A 387 -13.87 -6.89 16.34
CA VAL A 387 -14.83 -6.26 15.42
C VAL A 387 -14.15 -5.15 14.64
N ILE A 388 -13.51 -4.20 15.31
CA ILE A 388 -12.86 -3.04 14.68
C ILE A 388 -11.63 -3.48 13.87
N GLY A 389 -10.79 -4.37 14.42
CA GLY A 389 -9.59 -4.90 13.76
C GLY A 389 -9.88 -5.71 12.48
N ASN A 390 -11.13 -6.17 12.29
CA ASN A 390 -11.59 -6.81 11.05
C ASN A 390 -12.09 -5.80 9.98
N GLY A 391 -11.96 -4.50 10.23
CA GLY A 391 -12.17 -3.46 9.23
C GLY A 391 -13.60 -2.91 9.16
N VAL A 392 -13.80 -2.01 8.20
CA VAL A 392 -14.99 -1.17 8.05
C VAL A 392 -16.27 -2.00 7.87
N LYS A 393 -16.21 -3.06 7.05
CA LYS A 393 -17.35 -3.92 6.75
C LYS A 393 -17.87 -4.62 8.02
N THR A 394 -16.98 -5.33 8.73
CA THR A 394 -17.35 -6.05 9.96
C THR A 394 -17.84 -5.10 11.04
N THR A 395 -17.20 -3.93 11.18
CA THR A 395 -17.62 -2.91 12.15
C THR A 395 -19.04 -2.42 11.84
N GLY A 396 -19.32 -2.10 10.57
CA GLY A 396 -20.66 -1.67 10.15
C GLY A 396 -21.74 -2.73 10.37
N GLU A 397 -21.46 -3.97 9.96
CA GLU A 397 -22.39 -5.10 10.11
C GLU A 397 -22.77 -5.34 11.59
N VAL A 398 -21.77 -5.32 12.50
CA VAL A 398 -22.01 -5.56 13.93
C VAL A 398 -22.79 -4.43 14.58
N PHE A 399 -22.54 -3.18 14.20
CA PHE A 399 -23.22 -2.02 14.78
C PHE A 399 -24.47 -1.56 13.99
N GLY A 400 -24.85 -2.25 12.92
CA GLY A 400 -26.03 -1.91 12.12
C GLY A 400 -25.91 -0.60 11.35
N ILE A 401 -24.69 -0.17 11.01
CA ILE A 401 -24.43 1.00 10.16
C ILE A 401 -24.34 0.53 8.70
N ASN A 402 -25.17 1.10 7.82
CA ASN A 402 -25.28 0.68 6.43
C ASN A 402 -24.49 1.58 5.46
N ASP A 403 -24.35 2.86 5.75
CA ASP A 403 -23.64 3.82 4.92
C ASP A 403 -22.12 3.72 5.18
N LEU A 404 -21.50 2.68 4.60
CA LEU A 404 -20.09 2.36 4.81
C LEU A 404 -19.23 2.95 3.68
N PRO A 405 -18.16 3.69 3.98
CA PRO A 405 -17.23 4.21 2.97
C PRO A 405 -16.29 3.10 2.48
N MET A 406 -16.82 2.16 1.69
CA MET A 406 -16.07 1.01 1.18
C MET A 406 -16.55 0.58 -0.20
N THR A 407 -15.67 -0.10 -0.95
CA THR A 407 -16.04 -0.87 -2.15
C THR A 407 -15.48 -2.28 -2.06
N LYS A 408 -16.26 -3.28 -2.45
CA LYS A 408 -15.86 -4.70 -2.40
C LYS A 408 -15.28 -5.12 -1.04
N GLY A 409 -15.76 -4.53 0.08
CA GLY A 409 -15.34 -4.86 1.44
C GLY A 409 -14.07 -4.14 1.93
N GLN A 410 -13.43 -3.30 1.13
CA GLN A 410 -12.24 -2.51 1.50
C GLN A 410 -12.59 -1.03 1.62
N ALA A 411 -12.13 -0.37 2.69
CA ALA A 411 -12.37 1.05 2.94
C ALA A 411 -11.91 1.95 1.80
N LEU A 412 -12.63 3.05 1.56
CA LEU A 412 -12.20 4.10 0.64
C LEU A 412 -11.03 4.89 1.22
N PRO A 413 -10.04 5.27 0.40
CA PRO A 413 -8.95 6.15 0.82
C PRO A 413 -9.41 7.61 0.93
N GLY A 414 -8.48 8.49 1.28
CA GLY A 414 -8.69 9.89 1.61
C GLY A 414 -9.14 10.82 0.48
N TYR A 415 -9.93 10.32 -0.48
CA TYR A 415 -10.48 11.10 -1.60
C TYR A 415 -11.95 10.77 -1.77
N ASP A 416 -12.83 11.71 -1.42
CA ASP A 416 -14.26 11.47 -1.58
C ASP A 416 -14.67 11.41 -3.06
N PRO A 417 -15.26 10.30 -3.52
CA PRO A 417 -15.66 10.11 -4.92
C PRO A 417 -16.66 11.14 -5.44
N ARG A 418 -17.48 11.71 -4.56
CA ARG A 418 -18.49 12.74 -4.94
C ARG A 418 -17.85 14.02 -5.47
N ALA A 419 -16.59 14.29 -5.06
CA ALA A 419 -15.86 15.47 -5.51
C ALA A 419 -14.65 15.14 -6.41
N LEU A 420 -14.28 13.85 -6.57
CA LEU A 420 -13.26 13.37 -7.51
C LEU A 420 -13.79 12.13 -8.25
N LYS A 421 -14.65 12.34 -9.24
CA LYS A 421 -15.41 11.29 -9.92
C LYS A 421 -14.52 10.23 -10.59
N GLY A 422 -13.38 10.61 -11.16
CA GLY A 422 -12.43 9.66 -11.74
C GLY A 422 -11.88 8.64 -10.73
N ASN A 423 -11.63 9.07 -9.47
CA ASN A 423 -11.28 8.13 -8.41
C ASN A 423 -12.48 7.25 -8.04
N GLY A 424 -13.70 7.77 -8.08
CA GLY A 424 -14.92 6.99 -7.88
C GLY A 424 -15.02 5.83 -8.88
N VAL A 425 -14.75 6.10 -10.17
CA VAL A 425 -14.67 5.07 -11.20
C VAL A 425 -13.58 4.04 -10.84
N THR A 426 -12.38 4.51 -10.47
CA THR A 426 -11.29 3.60 -10.07
C THR A 426 -11.71 2.71 -8.89
N PHE A 427 -12.26 3.28 -7.82
CA PHE A 427 -12.64 2.53 -6.62
C PHE A 427 -13.73 1.48 -6.89
N ALA A 428 -14.65 1.78 -7.79
CA ALA A 428 -15.71 0.86 -8.19
C ALA A 428 -15.21 -0.22 -9.15
N MET A 429 -14.44 0.17 -10.20
CA MET A 429 -14.12 -0.70 -11.33
C MET A 429 -12.84 -1.54 -11.14
N THR A 430 -11.90 -1.12 -10.26
CA THR A 430 -10.69 -1.91 -10.02
C THR A 430 -11.00 -3.27 -9.40
N PRO A 431 -10.25 -4.33 -9.76
CA PRO A 431 -10.43 -5.65 -9.15
C PRO A 431 -10.23 -5.70 -7.64
N MET A 432 -9.45 -4.78 -7.08
CA MET A 432 -8.97 -4.85 -5.70
C MET A 432 -9.74 -3.97 -4.70
N GLY A 433 -10.92 -3.46 -5.08
CA GLY A 433 -11.76 -2.63 -4.19
C GLY A 433 -11.27 -1.19 -4.07
N GLY A 434 -11.70 -0.46 -3.03
CA GLY A 434 -11.40 0.95 -2.82
C GLY A 434 -9.92 1.23 -2.60
N ASP A 435 -9.14 1.40 -3.66
CA ASP A 435 -7.70 1.60 -3.55
C ASP A 435 -7.19 2.63 -4.56
N HIS A 436 -6.70 3.77 -4.06
CA HIS A 436 -6.15 4.84 -4.88
C HIS A 436 -4.76 4.51 -5.47
N THR A 437 -4.06 3.53 -4.93
CA THR A 437 -2.75 3.12 -5.46
C THR A 437 -2.85 2.37 -6.78
N LEU A 438 -4.04 1.89 -7.13
CA LEU A 438 -4.30 1.19 -8.39
C LEU A 438 -4.65 2.12 -9.56
N GLY A 439 -4.92 3.40 -9.29
CA GLY A 439 -5.22 4.39 -10.31
C GLY A 439 -5.75 5.68 -9.68
N ASN A 440 -4.89 6.66 -9.43
CA ASN A 440 -5.28 7.93 -8.82
C ASN A 440 -5.39 9.03 -9.88
N CYS A 441 -6.61 9.46 -10.14
CA CYS A 441 -6.95 10.48 -11.14
C CYS A 441 -6.68 11.92 -10.66
N TYR A 442 -6.35 12.13 -9.38
CA TYR A 442 -6.09 13.47 -8.82
C TYR A 442 -5.03 14.25 -9.62
N GLY A 443 -4.01 13.57 -10.12
CA GLY A 443 -2.94 14.21 -10.90
C GLY A 443 -3.35 14.73 -12.29
N ALA A 444 -4.51 14.32 -12.80
CA ALA A 444 -5.02 14.72 -14.11
C ALA A 444 -6.17 15.74 -14.03
N ARG A 445 -6.45 16.30 -12.86
CA ARG A 445 -7.56 17.23 -12.61
C ARG A 445 -7.54 18.50 -13.46
N ASP A 446 -6.36 18.87 -13.99
CA ASP A 446 -6.22 20.04 -14.86
C ASP A 446 -6.54 19.70 -16.33
N THR A 447 -6.58 18.43 -16.70
CA THR A 447 -6.92 17.95 -18.05
C THR A 447 -8.34 17.40 -18.14
N VAL A 448 -8.79 16.68 -17.11
CA VAL A 448 -10.18 16.24 -16.96
C VAL A 448 -10.70 16.81 -15.64
N PRO A 449 -11.59 17.80 -15.68
CA PRO A 449 -12.11 18.43 -14.46
C PRO A 449 -12.74 17.37 -13.52
N PRO A 450 -12.46 17.41 -12.21
CA PRO A 450 -12.86 16.36 -11.26
C PRO A 450 -14.35 16.04 -11.20
N LEU A 451 -15.18 17.04 -11.55
CA LEU A 451 -16.64 16.97 -11.51
C LEU A 451 -17.29 16.76 -12.89
N SER A 452 -16.49 16.67 -13.97
CA SER A 452 -17.02 16.36 -15.30
C SER A 452 -17.78 15.04 -15.29
N CYS A 453 -18.89 14.96 -16.01
CA CYS A 453 -19.63 13.72 -16.23
C CYS A 453 -19.11 12.90 -17.43
N GLU A 454 -18.11 13.43 -18.15
CA GLU A 454 -17.49 12.80 -19.32
C GLU A 454 -15.97 12.68 -19.14
N GLY A 455 -15.39 11.64 -19.71
CA GLY A 455 -13.95 11.39 -19.74
C GLY A 455 -13.37 10.77 -18.45
N GLN A 456 -14.16 10.59 -17.41
CA GLN A 456 -13.71 10.02 -16.13
C GLN A 456 -13.41 8.51 -16.24
N GLY A 457 -14.22 7.79 -17.02
CA GLY A 457 -14.02 6.36 -17.26
C GLY A 457 -12.73 6.08 -18.00
N ASP A 458 -12.49 6.76 -19.11
CA ASP A 458 -11.26 6.63 -19.89
C ASP A 458 -10.02 7.06 -19.09
N LEU A 459 -10.11 8.15 -18.33
CA LEU A 459 -9.05 8.61 -17.44
C LEU A 459 -8.71 7.53 -16.41
N SER A 460 -9.70 6.97 -15.74
CA SER A 460 -9.53 5.93 -14.74
C SER A 460 -8.89 4.68 -15.37
N ARG A 461 -9.42 4.19 -16.50
CA ARG A 461 -8.89 3.03 -17.22
C ARG A 461 -7.43 3.21 -17.60
N ASN A 462 -7.07 4.35 -18.20
CA ASN A 462 -5.71 4.64 -18.58
C ASN A 462 -4.77 4.71 -17.38
N THR A 463 -5.21 5.33 -16.28
CA THR A 463 -4.40 5.44 -15.06
C THR A 463 -4.18 4.06 -14.42
N GLN A 464 -5.19 3.20 -14.34
CA GLN A 464 -5.07 1.83 -13.83
C GLN A 464 -4.08 1.00 -14.66
N ARG A 465 -4.20 1.04 -15.99
CA ARG A 465 -3.29 0.36 -16.92
C ARG A 465 -1.84 0.77 -16.71
N GLN A 466 -1.60 2.09 -16.66
CA GLN A 466 -0.27 2.65 -16.49
C GLN A 466 0.36 2.29 -15.15
N VAL A 467 -0.43 2.32 -14.08
CA VAL A 467 0.06 1.95 -12.75
C VAL A 467 0.42 0.47 -12.68
N ALA A 468 -0.41 -0.43 -13.22
CA ALA A 468 -0.12 -1.85 -13.24
C ALA A 468 1.16 -2.19 -14.01
N SER A 469 1.42 -1.50 -15.16
CA SER A 469 2.68 -1.65 -15.90
C SER A 469 3.89 -1.12 -15.10
N LEU A 470 3.74 0.02 -14.42
CA LEU A 470 4.78 0.62 -13.59
C LEU A 470 5.18 -0.30 -12.42
N GLU A 471 4.19 -0.90 -11.76
CA GLU A 471 4.39 -1.82 -10.63
C GLU A 471 5.10 -3.10 -11.04
N ASN A 472 4.91 -3.59 -12.26
CA ASN A 472 5.63 -4.73 -12.80
C ASN A 472 7.16 -4.52 -12.75
N LEU A 473 7.61 -3.31 -12.99
CA LEU A 473 9.02 -2.92 -12.90
C LEU A 473 9.48 -2.66 -11.44
N GLY A 474 8.56 -2.49 -10.50
CA GLY A 474 8.86 -2.18 -9.09
C GLY A 474 9.06 -0.69 -8.82
N PHE A 475 8.63 0.19 -9.70
CA PHE A 475 8.71 1.63 -9.50
C PHE A 475 7.72 2.14 -8.44
N CYS A 476 8.13 3.18 -7.74
CA CYS A 476 7.25 3.99 -6.91
C CYS A 476 6.38 4.90 -7.82
N ILE A 477 5.09 5.03 -7.50
CA ILE A 477 4.14 5.86 -8.26
C ILE A 477 4.57 7.34 -8.41
N PHE A 478 5.39 7.85 -7.49
CA PHE A 478 5.87 9.26 -7.57
C PHE A 478 6.81 9.53 -8.73
N VAL A 479 7.39 8.52 -9.36
CA VAL A 479 8.24 8.73 -10.54
C VAL A 479 7.45 8.98 -11.81
N ARG A 480 6.13 8.72 -11.81
CA ARG A 480 5.27 8.90 -13.00
C ARG A 480 5.31 10.32 -13.56
N ALA A 481 5.38 11.33 -12.69
CA ALA A 481 5.46 12.75 -13.10
C ALA A 481 6.69 13.05 -14.00
N TYR A 482 7.68 12.20 -13.97
CA TYR A 482 8.93 12.30 -14.73
C TYR A 482 8.98 11.28 -15.87
N LEU A 483 8.89 9.99 -15.55
CA LEU A 483 9.03 8.89 -16.51
C LEU A 483 7.94 8.89 -17.60
N PHE A 484 6.71 9.33 -17.31
CA PHE A 484 5.66 9.38 -18.34
C PHE A 484 5.91 10.44 -19.41
N LYS A 485 6.87 11.34 -19.21
CA LYS A 485 7.34 12.28 -20.23
C LYS A 485 8.27 11.63 -21.26
N LYS A 486 8.84 10.45 -20.92
CA LYS A 486 9.74 9.65 -21.77
C LYS A 486 9.43 8.16 -21.62
N PRO A 487 8.25 7.71 -22.09
CA PRO A 487 7.77 6.35 -21.86
C PRO A 487 8.65 5.28 -22.55
N GLU A 488 9.46 5.65 -23.55
CA GLU A 488 10.45 4.78 -24.18
C GLU A 488 11.53 4.29 -23.19
N LEU A 489 11.71 4.94 -22.04
CA LEU A 489 12.63 4.45 -21.01
C LEU A 489 12.13 3.14 -20.39
N PHE A 490 10.82 2.94 -20.28
CA PHE A 490 10.27 1.68 -19.78
C PHE A 490 10.67 0.50 -20.66
N THR A 491 10.58 0.66 -22.00
CA THR A 491 10.92 -0.39 -22.95
C THR A 491 12.44 -0.65 -22.98
N LYS A 492 13.27 0.38 -22.79
CA LYS A 492 14.73 0.23 -22.64
C LYS A 492 15.09 -0.51 -21.35
N PHE A 493 14.42 -0.22 -20.22
CA PHE A 493 14.62 -0.96 -18.97
C PHE A 493 14.23 -2.42 -19.11
N THR A 494 13.05 -2.70 -19.68
CA THR A 494 12.57 -4.07 -19.90
C THR A 494 13.51 -4.86 -20.81
N TYR A 495 13.93 -4.26 -21.93
CA TYR A 495 14.91 -4.89 -22.82
C TYR A 495 16.25 -5.15 -22.12
N GLY A 496 16.79 -4.15 -21.44
CA GLY A 496 18.09 -4.26 -20.78
C GLY A 496 18.14 -5.30 -19.65
N ILE A 497 17.01 -5.55 -18.97
CA ILE A 497 16.95 -6.53 -17.88
C ILE A 497 16.49 -7.92 -18.33
N CYS A 498 15.50 -8.03 -19.22
CA CYS A 498 14.87 -9.29 -19.62
C CYS A 498 15.08 -9.67 -21.09
N GLY A 499 15.57 -8.78 -21.94
CA GLY A 499 15.69 -8.99 -23.39
C GLY A 499 14.39 -8.84 -24.17
N ASP A 500 13.29 -8.46 -23.52
CA ASP A 500 11.99 -8.31 -24.14
C ASP A 500 11.93 -7.02 -24.96
N LYS A 501 11.90 -7.15 -26.29
CA LYS A 501 11.67 -6.05 -27.22
C LYS A 501 10.18 -5.77 -27.30
N MET A 502 9.78 -4.54 -26.99
CA MET A 502 8.40 -4.11 -27.07
C MET A 502 8.29 -2.63 -27.39
N THR A 503 7.19 -2.23 -27.99
CA THR A 503 6.78 -0.85 -28.13
C THR A 503 6.26 -0.29 -26.81
N VAL A 504 6.07 1.03 -26.73
CA VAL A 504 5.45 1.68 -25.55
C VAL A 504 4.01 1.22 -25.36
N ASP A 505 3.26 1.01 -26.44
CA ASP A 505 1.88 0.52 -26.36
C ASP A 505 1.81 -0.91 -25.85
N GLU A 506 2.69 -1.80 -26.28
CA GLU A 506 2.81 -3.16 -25.76
C GLU A 506 3.23 -3.17 -24.28
N PHE A 507 4.08 -2.24 -23.85
CA PHE A 507 4.40 -2.08 -22.42
C PHE A 507 3.16 -1.72 -21.58
N TRP A 508 2.33 -0.78 -22.06
CA TRP A 508 1.09 -0.44 -21.37
C TRP A 508 0.06 -1.58 -21.44
N GLU A 509 0.08 -2.38 -22.50
CA GLU A 509 -0.82 -3.55 -22.64
C GLU A 509 -0.52 -4.63 -21.58
N GLN A 510 0.72 -4.77 -21.11
CA GLN A 510 1.03 -5.66 -19.99
C GLN A 510 0.27 -5.29 -18.71
N GLY A 511 0.06 -3.99 -18.45
CA GLY A 511 -0.74 -3.52 -17.31
C GLY A 511 -2.22 -3.81 -17.49
N HIS A 512 -2.73 -3.65 -18.70
CA HIS A 512 -4.10 -4.03 -19.06
C HIS A 512 -4.32 -5.53 -18.83
N GLU A 513 -3.44 -6.36 -19.37
CA GLU A 513 -3.49 -7.81 -19.19
C GLU A 513 -3.43 -8.23 -17.71
N THR A 514 -2.61 -7.56 -16.91
CA THR A 514 -2.52 -7.80 -15.48
C THR A 514 -3.86 -7.56 -14.79
N ALA A 515 -4.50 -6.42 -15.05
CA ALA A 515 -5.80 -6.10 -14.46
C ALA A 515 -6.93 -7.01 -14.99
N ARG A 516 -6.84 -7.44 -16.26
CA ARG A 516 -7.78 -8.40 -16.85
C ARG A 516 -7.73 -9.76 -16.15
N LEU A 517 -6.53 -10.26 -15.86
CA LEU A 517 -6.36 -11.52 -15.11
C LEU A 517 -6.93 -11.42 -13.69
N GLU A 518 -6.68 -10.30 -13.02
CA GLU A 518 -7.23 -10.04 -11.69
C GLU A 518 -8.76 -10.02 -11.69
N TYR A 519 -9.36 -9.37 -12.67
CA TYR A 519 -10.80 -9.35 -12.83
C TYR A 519 -11.37 -10.75 -13.07
N GLN A 520 -10.75 -11.52 -13.96
CA GLN A 520 -11.17 -12.90 -14.24
C GLN A 520 -11.07 -13.80 -13.01
N TYR A 521 -10.01 -13.62 -12.20
CA TYR A 521 -9.88 -14.32 -10.93
C TYR A 521 -11.04 -13.96 -9.99
N ASN A 522 -11.37 -12.67 -9.89
CA ASN A 522 -12.46 -12.20 -9.04
C ASN A 522 -13.83 -12.72 -9.44
N VAL A 523 -14.15 -12.75 -10.74
CA VAL A 523 -15.40 -13.35 -11.23
C VAL A 523 -15.50 -14.81 -10.80
N LYS A 524 -14.41 -15.58 -10.92
CA LYS A 524 -14.34 -16.97 -10.46
C LYS A 524 -14.40 -17.10 -8.93
N SER A 525 -13.98 -16.07 -8.19
CA SER A 525 -14.11 -15.98 -6.72
C SER A 525 -15.53 -15.65 -6.25
N GLY A 526 -16.47 -15.40 -7.17
CA GLY A 526 -17.85 -15.01 -6.87
C GLY A 526 -18.06 -13.50 -6.68
N ILE A 527 -17.09 -12.66 -7.04
CA ILE A 527 -17.25 -11.20 -7.07
C ILE A 527 -17.96 -10.85 -8.38
N ALA A 528 -19.27 -10.59 -8.28
CA ALA A 528 -20.09 -10.29 -9.44
C ALA A 528 -19.84 -8.86 -9.97
N PRO A 529 -20.02 -8.60 -11.27
CA PRO A 529 -19.97 -7.25 -11.85
C PRO A 529 -20.92 -6.25 -11.18
N ALA A 530 -22.03 -6.72 -10.59
CA ALA A 530 -22.95 -5.88 -9.81
C ALA A 530 -22.32 -5.25 -8.55
N GLN A 531 -21.15 -5.74 -8.12
CA GLN A 531 -20.37 -5.14 -7.01
C GLN A 531 -19.43 -4.03 -7.50
N ASP A 532 -19.32 -3.78 -8.80
CA ASP A 532 -18.52 -2.70 -9.39
C ASP A 532 -19.27 -1.36 -9.26
N LYS A 533 -19.51 -0.95 -8.01
CA LYS A 533 -20.23 0.29 -7.67
C LYS A 533 -19.71 0.90 -6.38
N LEU A 534 -19.95 2.19 -6.22
CA LEU A 534 -19.72 2.88 -4.96
C LEU A 534 -20.85 2.58 -3.95
N PRO A 535 -20.65 2.93 -2.66
CA PRO A 535 -21.72 2.88 -1.67
C PRO A 535 -22.94 3.71 -2.11
N GLU A 536 -24.12 3.16 -1.90
CA GLU A 536 -25.39 3.72 -2.40
C GLU A 536 -25.63 5.17 -1.94
N TYR A 537 -25.22 5.51 -0.71
CA TYR A 537 -25.42 6.87 -0.20
C TYR A 537 -24.64 7.93 -0.99
N MET A 538 -23.53 7.59 -1.66
CA MET A 538 -22.73 8.54 -2.43
C MET A 538 -23.43 9.04 -3.70
N TYR A 539 -24.41 8.28 -4.19
CA TYR A 539 -25.25 8.69 -5.32
C TYR A 539 -26.41 9.61 -4.90
N ARG A 540 -26.77 9.63 -3.61
CA ARG A 540 -27.98 10.31 -3.11
C ARG A 540 -27.72 11.42 -2.10
N VAL A 541 -26.68 11.27 -1.28
CA VAL A 541 -26.38 12.18 -0.18
C VAL A 541 -25.36 13.23 -0.63
N PRO A 542 -25.75 14.50 -0.75
CA PRO A 542 -24.85 15.57 -1.12
C PRO A 542 -23.69 15.72 -0.12
N LEU A 543 -22.48 15.97 -0.64
CA LEU A 543 -21.27 16.17 0.16
C LEU A 543 -21.06 17.67 0.45
N PRO A 544 -21.25 18.15 1.70
CA PRO A 544 -20.87 19.51 2.07
C PRO A 544 -19.35 19.74 1.95
N PRO A 545 -18.88 20.99 1.70
CA PRO A 545 -19.67 22.21 1.53
C PRO A 545 -20.25 22.41 0.12
N ASN A 546 -19.77 21.66 -0.88
CA ASN A 546 -20.10 21.88 -2.30
C ASN A 546 -21.40 21.18 -2.75
N ASN A 547 -21.93 20.29 -1.93
CA ASN A 547 -23.17 19.53 -2.14
C ASN A 547 -23.20 18.69 -3.43
N HIS A 548 -22.06 18.20 -3.87
CA HIS A 548 -21.97 17.24 -4.98
C HIS A 548 -22.38 15.84 -4.58
N VAL A 549 -22.96 15.09 -5.51
CA VAL A 549 -23.20 13.65 -5.45
C VAL A 549 -22.36 12.96 -6.54
N PHE A 550 -22.23 11.65 -6.44
CA PHE A 550 -21.61 10.87 -7.52
C PHE A 550 -22.69 10.53 -8.57
N ASP A 551 -22.68 11.21 -9.71
CA ASP A 551 -23.75 11.21 -10.71
C ASP A 551 -23.29 10.82 -12.12
N LEU A 552 -22.23 9.99 -12.21
CA LEU A 552 -21.82 9.43 -13.50
C LEU A 552 -22.83 8.38 -14.01
N SER A 553 -23.06 8.37 -15.33
CA SER A 553 -23.86 7.34 -15.96
C SER A 553 -23.17 5.97 -15.90
N ASP A 554 -23.98 4.90 -15.97
CA ASP A 554 -23.45 3.53 -16.05
C ASP A 554 -22.54 3.35 -17.27
N GLU A 555 -22.84 4.00 -18.40
CA GLU A 555 -22.01 3.96 -19.60
C GLU A 555 -20.61 4.54 -19.31
N GLU A 556 -20.55 5.71 -18.68
CA GLU A 556 -19.26 6.34 -18.32
C GLU A 556 -18.49 5.49 -17.31
N MET A 557 -19.17 4.90 -16.33
CA MET A 557 -18.58 3.98 -15.37
C MET A 557 -17.96 2.75 -16.06
N GLN A 558 -18.66 2.15 -17.02
CA GLN A 558 -18.17 0.95 -17.73
C GLN A 558 -16.90 1.24 -18.56
N LYS A 559 -16.68 2.46 -19.05
CA LYS A 559 -15.43 2.85 -19.73
C LYS A 559 -14.20 2.70 -18.82
N GLY A 560 -14.38 2.76 -17.50
CA GLY A 560 -13.30 2.59 -16.51
C GLY A 560 -12.85 1.15 -16.30
N ARG A 561 -13.57 0.16 -16.84
CA ARG A 561 -13.23 -1.26 -16.70
C ARG A 561 -12.07 -1.65 -17.62
N LEU A 562 -11.16 -2.50 -17.13
CA LEU A 562 -10.01 -3.03 -17.86
C LEU A 562 -10.25 -4.46 -18.39
N CYS A 563 -11.49 -4.87 -18.65
CA CYS A 563 -11.83 -6.22 -19.11
C CYS A 563 -13.02 -6.18 -20.07
#